data_44a80729aeb6add33984e5466a280fab
#
_entry.id   44a80729aeb6add33984e5466a280fab
#
_cell.length_a   1.000
_cell.length_b   1.000
_cell.length_c   1.000
_cell.angle_alpha   90.00
_cell.angle_beta   90.00
_cell.angle_gamma   90.00
#
_symmetry.space_group_name_H-M   'P 1'
#
loop_
_entity.id
_entity.type
_entity.pdbx_description
1 polymer ?
#
loop_
_entity_poly.entity_id
_entity_poly.type
_entity_poly.pdbx_seq_one_letter_code
_entity_poly.pdbx_strand_id
1 'polypeptide(L)'
;MGGESAALAAAPLLGAKQYLIPPVPNTFKPVLIAKKADIPVNGSMVFWFPFTSDPTYTNILIHLPPDLASKAGKEFVAYNRTCIHLQCLVSFLSGSGIIGCPCHGSIYRPTDGWPIGGPASQIGRYLPNVELKVDSDNIYAVNINLDDIGYGNTTAPK
;
A
#
# COMPACT_ATOMS: atom_id res chain seq x y z
N MET A 1 10.10 65.71 -35.87
CA MET A 1 9.09 64.85 -35.26
C MET A 1 9.77 63.56 -34.84
N GLY A 2 10.19 63.46 -33.56
CA GLY A 2 10.90 62.34 -33.03
C GLY A 2 9.91 61.35 -32.52
N GLY A 3 10.05 60.06 -32.97
CA GLY A 3 9.34 58.91 -32.42
C GLY A 3 10.23 58.19 -31.41
N GLU A 4 9.93 58.33 -30.13
CA GLU A 4 10.59 57.54 -29.07
C GLU A 4 10.04 56.14 -29.06
N SER A 5 10.90 55.17 -29.42
CA SER A 5 10.60 53.76 -29.26
C SER A 5 10.87 53.35 -27.81
N ALA A 6 9.82 53.11 -27.05
CA ALA A 6 9.91 52.55 -25.70
C ALA A 6 10.34 51.05 -25.79
N ALA A 7 11.57 50.77 -25.39
CA ALA A 7 12.03 49.39 -25.21
C ALA A 7 11.40 48.81 -23.93
N LEU A 8 10.52 47.84 -24.10
CA LEU A 8 10.01 47.01 -22.99
C LEU A 8 11.15 46.08 -22.50
N ALA A 9 11.71 46.45 -21.36
CA ALA A 9 12.67 45.58 -20.66
C ALA A 9 11.94 44.36 -20.15
N ALA A 10 12.22 43.20 -20.73
CA ALA A 10 11.76 41.89 -20.21
C ALA A 10 12.45 41.65 -18.87
N ALA A 11 11.68 41.65 -17.80
CA ALA A 11 12.17 41.24 -16.49
C ALA A 11 12.60 39.74 -16.56
N PRO A 12 13.79 39.38 -16.04
CA PRO A 12 14.20 37.99 -15.99
C PRO A 12 13.24 37.27 -15.07
N LEU A 13 12.54 36.26 -15.60
CA LEU A 13 11.84 35.25 -14.80
C LEU A 13 12.86 34.58 -13.89
N LEU A 14 12.91 35.03 -12.63
CA LEU A 14 13.64 34.31 -11.59
C LEU A 14 13.04 32.92 -11.53
N GLY A 15 13.80 31.94 -12.09
CA GLY A 15 13.41 30.57 -12.12
C GLY A 15 13.03 30.13 -10.73
N ALA A 16 11.77 29.77 -10.53
CA ALA A 16 11.35 29.05 -9.36
C ALA A 16 12.29 27.84 -9.26
N LYS A 17 13.17 27.80 -8.26
CA LYS A 17 13.88 26.59 -7.89
C LYS A 17 12.82 25.59 -7.51
N GLN A 18 12.44 24.79 -8.50
CA GLN A 18 11.61 23.62 -8.26
C GLN A 18 12.40 22.77 -7.30
N TYR A 19 12.02 22.77 -6.03
CA TYR A 19 12.52 21.83 -5.06
C TYR A 19 12.08 20.46 -5.55
N LEU A 20 12.94 19.81 -6.33
CA LEU A 20 12.82 18.41 -6.65
C LEU A 20 13.00 17.67 -5.32
N ILE A 21 11.88 17.34 -4.67
CA ILE A 21 11.91 16.36 -3.59
C ILE A 21 12.43 15.10 -4.25
N PRO A 22 13.64 14.61 -3.88
CA PRO A 22 14.12 13.38 -4.48
C PRO A 22 13.08 12.29 -4.25
N PRO A 23 12.76 11.47 -5.27
CA PRO A 23 11.84 10.38 -5.07
C PRO A 23 12.34 9.53 -3.91
N VAL A 24 11.47 9.25 -2.95
CA VAL A 24 11.79 8.34 -1.85
C VAL A 24 12.19 7.01 -2.51
N PRO A 25 13.40 6.48 -2.25
CA PRO A 25 13.81 5.25 -2.91
C PRO A 25 12.83 4.15 -2.53
N ASN A 26 12.18 3.55 -3.54
CA ASN A 26 11.26 2.41 -3.40
C ASN A 26 12.01 1.11 -3.05
N THR A 27 13.18 1.22 -2.46
CA THR A 27 13.99 0.07 -2.03
C THR A 27 14.26 0.17 -0.54
N PHE A 28 13.68 -0.73 0.21
CA PHE A 28 13.86 -0.82 1.64
C PHE A 28 14.75 -2.00 2.00
N LYS A 29 15.44 -1.91 3.14
CA LYS A 29 16.11 -3.07 3.70
C LYS A 29 15.05 -4.08 4.12
N PRO A 30 15.22 -5.40 3.82
CA PRO A 30 14.32 -6.43 4.30
C PRO A 30 14.18 -6.39 5.83
N VAL A 31 12.94 -6.39 6.30
CA VAL A 31 12.61 -6.41 7.73
C VAL A 31 11.98 -7.75 8.07
N LEU A 32 12.56 -8.50 9.01
CA LEU A 32 11.94 -9.71 9.55
C LEU A 32 10.66 -9.30 10.30
N ILE A 33 9.51 -9.80 9.84
CA ILE A 33 8.20 -9.43 10.42
C ILE A 33 7.57 -10.57 11.20
N ALA A 34 7.86 -11.83 10.85
CA ALA A 34 7.32 -13.00 11.53
C ALA A 34 8.11 -14.26 11.20
N LYS A 35 7.89 -15.31 11.98
CA LYS A 35 8.11 -16.69 11.57
C LYS A 35 6.80 -17.31 11.08
N LYS A 36 6.85 -18.27 10.17
CA LYS A 36 5.65 -18.97 9.67
C LYS A 36 4.81 -19.56 10.80
N ALA A 37 5.48 -20.17 11.79
CA ALA A 37 4.83 -20.79 12.93
C ALA A 37 4.08 -19.81 13.85
N ASP A 38 4.40 -18.52 13.80
CA ASP A 38 3.75 -17.50 14.63
C ASP A 38 2.34 -17.17 14.15
N ILE A 39 1.99 -17.55 12.90
CA ILE A 39 0.72 -17.21 12.29
C ILE A 39 0.00 -18.49 11.86
N PRO A 40 -1.06 -18.88 12.56
CA PRO A 40 -1.83 -20.07 12.19
C PRO A 40 -2.48 -19.88 10.81
N VAL A 41 -2.75 -20.99 10.11
CA VAL A 41 -3.52 -20.98 8.86
C VAL A 41 -4.84 -20.24 9.08
N ASN A 42 -5.22 -19.40 8.15
CA ASN A 42 -6.37 -18.49 8.26
C ASN A 42 -6.23 -17.45 9.39
N GLY A 43 -5.00 -17.21 9.86
CA GLY A 43 -4.67 -16.17 10.82
C GLY A 43 -4.05 -14.94 10.17
N SER A 44 -3.88 -13.91 10.97
CA SER A 44 -3.22 -12.67 10.55
C SER A 44 -2.52 -11.98 11.70
N MET A 45 -1.55 -11.13 11.37
CA MET A 45 -0.93 -10.23 12.32
C MET A 45 -0.70 -8.85 11.73
N VAL A 46 -0.65 -7.84 12.57
CA VAL A 46 -0.32 -6.46 12.18
C VAL A 46 1.18 -6.24 12.38
N PHE A 47 1.81 -5.56 11.43
CA PHE A 47 3.23 -5.20 11.51
C PHE A 47 3.46 -3.80 10.92
N TRP A 48 4.62 -3.23 11.24
CA TRP A 48 5.05 -1.92 10.75
C TRP A 48 6.08 -2.09 9.63
N PHE A 49 5.86 -1.39 8.51
CA PHE A 49 6.81 -1.34 7.40
C PHE A 49 6.41 -0.22 6.43
N PRO A 50 7.34 0.56 5.87
CA PRO A 50 8.76 0.59 6.19
C PRO A 50 9.11 1.44 7.43
N PHE A 51 8.16 2.22 7.94
CA PHE A 51 8.34 3.13 9.07
C PHE A 51 7.47 2.71 10.25
N THR A 52 7.89 3.07 11.48
CA THR A 52 7.25 2.62 12.72
C THR A 52 6.54 3.73 13.49
N SER A 53 6.55 4.96 13.01
CA SER A 53 6.07 6.13 13.74
C SER A 53 4.68 6.63 13.35
N ASP A 54 4.12 6.15 12.25
CA ASP A 54 2.86 6.64 11.69
C ASP A 54 1.92 5.46 11.38
N PRO A 55 0.67 5.45 11.90
CA PRO A 55 -0.32 4.41 11.63
C PRO A 55 -0.56 4.11 10.16
N THR A 56 -0.33 5.06 9.26
CA THR A 56 -0.40 4.89 7.80
C THR A 56 0.50 3.77 7.29
N TYR A 57 1.59 3.46 8.00
CA TYR A 57 2.54 2.40 7.65
C TYR A 57 2.28 1.09 8.40
N THR A 58 1.09 0.93 8.98
CA THR A 58 0.68 -0.37 9.50
C THR A 58 0.18 -1.25 8.38
N ASN A 59 0.62 -2.51 8.42
CA ASN A 59 0.29 -3.51 7.41
C ASN A 59 -0.30 -4.74 8.10
N ILE A 60 -0.98 -5.57 7.31
CA ILE A 60 -1.54 -6.84 7.75
C ILE A 60 -0.88 -7.97 6.97
N LEU A 61 -0.31 -8.94 7.67
CA LEU A 61 0.17 -10.21 7.13
C LEU A 61 -0.92 -11.25 7.34
N ILE A 62 -1.25 -12.01 6.30
CA ILE A 62 -2.30 -13.03 6.32
C ILE A 62 -1.69 -14.36 5.88
N HIS A 63 -1.91 -15.42 6.65
CA HIS A 63 -1.64 -16.79 6.28
C HIS A 63 -2.91 -17.35 5.62
N LEU A 64 -2.89 -17.46 4.32
CA LEU A 64 -4.05 -17.91 3.54
C LEU A 64 -4.36 -19.41 3.81
N PRO A 65 -5.64 -19.79 3.90
CA PRO A 65 -6.00 -21.20 3.87
C PRO A 65 -5.67 -21.81 2.50
N PRO A 66 -5.48 -23.15 2.41
CA PRO A 66 -4.93 -23.81 1.23
C PRO A 66 -5.66 -23.51 -0.09
N ASP A 67 -6.97 -23.38 -0.04
CA ASP A 67 -7.79 -23.05 -1.21
C ASP A 67 -7.56 -21.62 -1.74
N LEU A 68 -7.36 -20.66 -0.85
CA LEU A 68 -7.00 -19.28 -1.21
C LEU A 68 -5.52 -19.14 -1.57
N ALA A 69 -4.65 -19.86 -0.87
CA ALA A 69 -3.21 -19.92 -1.18
C ALA A 69 -2.96 -20.43 -2.60
N SER A 70 -3.67 -21.49 -3.01
CA SER A 70 -3.62 -22.02 -4.38
C SER A 70 -4.06 -20.98 -5.43
N LYS A 71 -5.13 -20.23 -5.15
CA LYS A 71 -5.61 -19.14 -6.04
C LYS A 71 -4.66 -17.96 -6.12
N ALA A 72 -4.02 -17.61 -4.99
CA ALA A 72 -3.06 -16.52 -4.89
C ALA A 72 -1.66 -16.89 -5.43
N GLY A 73 -1.36 -18.18 -5.58
CA GLY A 73 -0.03 -18.68 -5.91
C GLY A 73 1.00 -18.49 -4.79
N LYS A 74 0.55 -18.20 -3.57
CA LYS A 74 1.41 -17.94 -2.40
C LYS A 74 0.66 -18.21 -1.11
N GLU A 75 1.38 -18.67 -0.09
CA GLU A 75 0.86 -19.04 1.23
C GLU A 75 0.59 -17.79 2.11
N PHE A 76 1.46 -16.78 1.99
CA PHE A 76 1.36 -15.54 2.74
C PHE A 76 1.16 -14.36 1.81
N VAL A 77 0.29 -13.44 2.23
CA VAL A 77 0.05 -12.15 1.56
C VAL A 77 0.12 -11.04 2.58
N ALA A 78 0.49 -9.84 2.13
CA ALA A 78 0.50 -8.68 3.02
C ALA A 78 0.01 -7.43 2.29
N TYR A 79 -0.74 -6.61 3.01
CA TYR A 79 -1.30 -5.37 2.50
C TYR A 79 -1.16 -4.24 3.51
N ASN A 80 -1.00 -3.04 3.02
CA ASN A 80 -1.18 -1.86 3.86
C ASN A 80 -2.64 -1.79 4.33
N ARG A 81 -2.84 -1.41 5.58
CA ARG A 81 -4.17 -1.40 6.19
C ARG A 81 -5.02 -0.19 5.84
N THR A 82 -4.48 0.78 5.12
CA THR A 82 -5.21 2.00 4.77
C THR A 82 -6.28 1.69 3.70
N CYS A 83 -7.55 1.76 4.10
CA CYS A 83 -8.69 1.58 3.19
C CYS A 83 -8.66 2.63 2.07
N ILE A 84 -8.80 2.19 0.82
CA ILE A 84 -8.76 3.07 -0.35
C ILE A 84 -9.96 4.02 -0.45
N HIS A 85 -11.01 3.83 0.36
CA HIS A 85 -12.18 4.72 0.38
C HIS A 85 -11.87 6.02 1.13
N LEU A 86 -11.77 5.97 2.46
CA LEU A 86 -11.50 7.12 3.32
C LEU A 86 -10.46 6.79 4.42
N GLN A 87 -9.50 5.93 4.10
CA GLN A 87 -8.27 5.67 4.87
C GLN A 87 -8.47 5.07 6.29
N CYS A 88 -9.65 4.53 6.61
CA CYS A 88 -9.81 3.72 7.82
C CYS A 88 -8.94 2.45 7.75
N LEU A 89 -8.47 1.97 8.89
CA LEU A 89 -7.64 0.77 8.94
C LEU A 89 -8.49 -0.50 8.78
N VAL A 90 -8.20 -1.28 7.74
CA VAL A 90 -8.85 -2.58 7.51
C VAL A 90 -8.26 -3.68 8.40
N SER A 91 -9.01 -4.77 8.55
CA SER A 91 -8.60 -5.96 9.28
C SER A 91 -9.02 -7.22 8.54
N PHE A 92 -8.26 -8.31 8.73
CA PHE A 92 -8.65 -9.62 8.23
C PHE A 92 -9.67 -10.26 9.17
N LEU A 93 -10.77 -10.72 8.60
CA LEU A 93 -11.88 -11.37 9.29
C LEU A 93 -11.84 -12.86 8.97
N SER A 94 -11.10 -13.64 9.78
CA SER A 94 -10.86 -15.07 9.54
C SER A 94 -12.14 -15.89 9.44
N GLY A 95 -13.19 -15.55 10.21
CA GLY A 95 -14.49 -16.25 10.16
C GLY A 95 -15.19 -16.17 8.81
N SER A 96 -14.93 -15.11 8.02
CA SER A 96 -15.51 -14.90 6.69
C SER A 96 -14.49 -14.96 5.57
N GLY A 97 -13.19 -15.04 5.89
CA GLY A 97 -12.10 -15.12 4.91
C GLY A 97 -11.97 -13.86 4.03
N ILE A 98 -12.26 -12.68 4.58
CA ILE A 98 -12.23 -11.40 3.87
C ILE A 98 -11.38 -10.37 4.62
N ILE A 99 -10.97 -9.31 3.93
CA ILE A 99 -10.45 -8.12 4.57
C ILE A 99 -11.58 -7.09 4.62
N GLY A 100 -11.92 -6.60 5.82
CA GLY A 100 -13.06 -5.71 6.05
C GLY A 100 -12.63 -4.34 6.57
N CYS A 101 -13.32 -3.29 6.13
CA CYS A 101 -13.19 -1.94 6.63
C CYS A 101 -14.35 -1.63 7.59
N PRO A 102 -14.09 -1.31 8.87
CA PRO A 102 -15.16 -1.12 9.86
C PRO A 102 -15.95 0.18 9.69
N CYS A 103 -15.39 1.17 8.95
CA CYS A 103 -16.00 2.49 8.88
C CYS A 103 -17.23 2.53 7.96
N HIS A 104 -17.12 1.98 6.75
CA HIS A 104 -18.19 2.06 5.74
C HIS A 104 -18.43 0.72 5.04
N GLY A 105 -17.94 -0.39 5.61
CA GLY A 105 -18.25 -1.72 5.11
C GLY A 105 -17.58 -2.08 3.77
N SER A 106 -16.46 -1.45 3.40
CA SER A 106 -15.67 -1.90 2.26
C SER A 106 -15.09 -3.29 2.53
N ILE A 107 -15.15 -4.17 1.53
CA ILE A 107 -14.73 -5.57 1.61
C ILE A 107 -13.71 -5.83 0.50
N TYR A 108 -12.61 -6.50 0.86
CA TYR A 108 -11.54 -6.83 -0.08
C TYR A 108 -11.26 -8.33 -0.06
N ARG A 109 -10.89 -8.85 -1.21
CA ARG A 109 -10.46 -10.23 -1.40
C ARG A 109 -9.04 -10.40 -0.87
N PRO A 110 -8.76 -11.38 0.00
CA PRO A 110 -7.42 -11.51 0.60
C PRO A 110 -6.36 -12.04 -0.37
N THR A 111 -6.74 -12.68 -1.48
CA THR A 111 -5.78 -13.24 -2.44
C THR A 111 -4.99 -12.19 -3.21
N ASP A 112 -5.56 -11.00 -3.40
CA ASP A 112 -4.97 -9.93 -4.20
C ASP A 112 -5.25 -8.51 -3.69
N GLY A 113 -6.10 -8.35 -2.66
CA GLY A 113 -6.47 -7.04 -2.13
C GLY A 113 -7.48 -6.27 -2.98
N TRP A 114 -8.14 -6.93 -3.97
CA TRP A 114 -9.16 -6.29 -4.79
C TRP A 114 -10.46 -6.03 -4.00
N PRO A 115 -11.06 -4.83 -4.12
CA PRO A 115 -12.32 -4.54 -3.45
C PRO A 115 -13.49 -5.25 -4.12
N ILE A 116 -14.25 -6.02 -3.34
CA ILE A 116 -15.39 -6.82 -3.82
C ILE A 116 -16.72 -6.38 -3.25
N GLY A 117 -16.75 -5.36 -2.37
CA GLY A 117 -17.98 -4.83 -1.78
C GLY A 117 -17.78 -3.51 -1.07
N GLY A 118 -18.88 -2.83 -0.79
CA GLY A 118 -18.91 -1.51 -0.17
C GLY A 118 -18.35 -0.39 -1.06
N PRO A 119 -18.13 0.82 -0.51
CA PRO A 119 -17.73 1.99 -1.31
C PRO A 119 -16.41 1.82 -2.06
N ALA A 120 -15.46 1.05 -1.53
CA ALA A 120 -14.19 0.81 -2.20
C ALA A 120 -14.34 0.10 -3.55
N SER A 121 -15.38 -0.74 -3.74
CA SER A 121 -15.61 -1.43 -5.01
C SER A 121 -15.95 -0.48 -6.16
N GLN A 122 -16.49 0.70 -5.87
CA GLN A 122 -16.76 1.73 -6.88
C GLN A 122 -15.49 2.48 -7.29
N ILE A 123 -14.47 2.49 -6.43
CA ILE A 123 -13.17 3.10 -6.73
C ILE A 123 -12.32 2.19 -7.61
N GLY A 124 -12.40 0.86 -7.39
CA GLY A 124 -11.77 -0.14 -8.25
C GLY A 124 -10.24 -0.12 -8.22
N ARG A 125 -9.64 -0.01 -7.02
CA ARG A 125 -8.19 -0.09 -6.82
C ARG A 125 -7.85 -1.15 -5.78
N TYR A 126 -6.67 -1.77 -5.90
CA TYR A 126 -6.17 -2.72 -4.91
C TYR A 126 -5.80 -2.04 -3.59
N LEU A 127 -5.85 -2.77 -2.47
CA LEU A 127 -5.10 -2.39 -1.29
C LEU A 127 -3.60 -2.39 -1.63
N PRO A 128 -2.81 -1.41 -1.13
CA PRO A 128 -1.38 -1.38 -1.38
C PRO A 128 -0.72 -2.68 -0.91
N ASN A 129 -0.07 -3.38 -1.85
CA ASN A 129 0.58 -4.66 -1.58
C ASN A 129 1.95 -4.45 -0.92
N VAL A 130 2.23 -5.22 0.12
CA VAL A 130 3.58 -5.35 0.67
C VAL A 130 4.25 -6.59 0.08
N GLU A 131 5.37 -6.41 -0.61
CA GLU A 131 6.13 -7.53 -1.16
C GLU A 131 6.80 -8.29 -0.02
N LEU A 132 6.65 -9.61 -0.04
CA LEU A 132 7.22 -10.52 0.95
C LEU A 132 8.33 -11.37 0.35
N LYS A 133 9.38 -11.60 1.14
CA LYS A 133 10.34 -12.68 0.92
C LYS A 133 10.17 -13.70 2.03
N VAL A 134 9.87 -14.93 1.65
CA VAL A 134 9.84 -16.06 2.59
C VAL A 134 11.11 -16.87 2.42
N ASP A 135 11.88 -16.99 3.48
CA ASP A 135 13.17 -17.71 3.50
C ASP A 135 13.15 -18.72 4.62
N SER A 136 13.04 -20.01 4.25
CA SER A 136 12.81 -21.12 5.19
C SER A 136 11.60 -20.84 6.08
N ASP A 137 11.79 -20.57 7.36
CA ASP A 137 10.74 -20.30 8.33
C ASP A 137 10.47 -18.80 8.55
N ASN A 138 11.28 -17.93 7.98
CA ASN A 138 11.20 -16.50 8.22
C ASN A 138 10.44 -15.76 7.11
N ILE A 139 9.64 -14.77 7.50
CA ILE A 139 8.89 -13.90 6.60
C ILE A 139 9.44 -12.48 6.73
N TYR A 140 9.89 -11.92 5.62
CA TYR A 140 10.42 -10.56 5.54
C TYR A 140 9.52 -9.69 4.70
N ALA A 141 9.24 -8.47 5.15
CA ALA A 141 8.75 -7.39 4.29
C ALA A 141 9.95 -6.80 3.55
N VAL A 142 9.86 -6.69 2.23
CA VAL A 142 10.98 -6.26 1.38
C VAL A 142 10.68 -4.99 0.60
N ASN A 143 9.42 -4.75 0.25
CA ASN A 143 9.04 -3.57 -0.51
C ASN A 143 7.55 -3.22 -0.35
N ILE A 144 7.24 -1.94 -0.55
CA ILE A 144 5.90 -1.39 -0.73
C ILE A 144 6.02 -0.13 -1.57
N ASN A 145 5.09 0.09 -2.50
CA ASN A 145 5.00 1.37 -3.19
C ASN A 145 4.27 2.38 -2.28
N LEU A 146 4.99 3.37 -1.78
CA LEU A 146 4.43 4.37 -0.87
C LEU A 146 3.39 5.28 -1.56
N ASP A 147 3.52 5.48 -2.86
CA ASP A 147 2.57 6.29 -3.65
C ASP A 147 1.21 5.61 -3.80
N ASP A 148 1.12 4.29 -3.52
CA ASP A 148 -0.13 3.55 -3.54
C ASP A 148 -0.96 3.74 -2.26
N ILE A 149 -0.35 4.21 -1.16
CA ILE A 149 -1.02 4.38 0.13
C ILE A 149 -1.96 5.59 0.08
N GLY A 150 -3.14 5.42 0.63
CA GLY A 150 -4.16 6.49 0.66
C GLY A 150 -4.87 6.65 -0.68
N TYR A 151 -4.68 7.78 -1.34
CA TYR A 151 -5.33 8.10 -2.61
C TYR A 151 -4.48 7.78 -3.86
N GLY A 152 -3.37 7.08 -3.69
CA GLY A 152 -2.50 6.66 -4.79
C GLY A 152 -3.17 5.68 -5.76
N ASN A 153 -2.52 5.42 -6.89
CA ASN A 153 -2.96 4.43 -7.88
C ASN A 153 -2.29 3.09 -7.56
N THR A 154 -3.06 2.14 -7.07
CA THR A 154 -2.54 0.82 -6.78
C THR A 154 -2.54 -0.08 -8.02
N THR A 155 -1.45 -0.80 -8.23
CA THR A 155 -1.34 -1.86 -9.25
C THR A 155 -1.65 -3.22 -8.64
N ALA A 156 -1.94 -4.21 -9.51
CA ALA A 156 -2.13 -5.59 -9.07
C ALA A 156 -0.87 -6.10 -8.36
N PRO A 157 -1.00 -6.89 -7.28
CA PRO A 157 0.13 -7.55 -6.64
C PRO A 157 0.86 -8.46 -7.62
N LYS A 158 2.18 -8.48 -7.53
CA LYS A 158 3.06 -9.37 -8.32
C LYS A 158 3.11 -10.76 -7.70
#